data_7feadebbde21ebbb838a3b34476a6151
#
_entry.id   7feadebbde21ebbb838a3b34476a6151
#
_cell.length_a   1.000
_cell.length_b   1.000
_cell.length_c   1.000
_cell.angle_alpha   90.00
_cell.angle_beta   90.00
_cell.angle_gamma   90.00
#
_symmetry.space_group_name_H-M   'P 1'
#
loop_
_entity.id
_entity.type
_entity.pdbx_description
1 polymer ?
#
loop_
_entity_poly.entity_id
_entity_poly.type
_entity_poly.pdbx_seq_one_letter_code
_entity_poly.pdbx_strand_id
1 'polypeptide(L)'
;MKNHQRLQNLRSIAFIVGIFLLLFSLAMLIPAITNKYLSYEWKNFLAGFIITCTSGAIFILLGKLSRLHGMPAIFAITSCTWIALSLFAAIPFYFDNLSYVDALFETISGITTTGATIFNDIEKQSPGILLWRAMLHGMGVLV
;
A
#
# COMPACT_ATOMS: atom_id res chain seq x y z
N MET A 1 -30.76 11.96 10.66
CA MET A 1 -29.46 12.43 11.20
C MET A 1 -28.36 11.35 11.15
N LYS A 2 -28.54 10.16 11.69
CA LYS A 2 -27.49 9.09 11.72
C LYS A 2 -26.97 8.67 10.34
N ASN A 3 -27.83 8.58 9.32
CA ASN A 3 -27.40 8.17 7.97
C ASN A 3 -26.52 9.23 7.28
N HIS A 4 -26.78 10.51 7.52
CA HIS A 4 -25.98 11.59 6.96
C HIS A 4 -24.58 11.62 7.57
N GLN A 5 -24.45 11.40 8.87
CA GLN A 5 -23.17 11.29 9.56
C GLN A 5 -22.34 10.07 9.10
N ARG A 6 -23.00 8.93 8.88
CA ARG A 6 -22.33 7.73 8.34
C ARG A 6 -21.77 7.99 6.95
N LEU A 7 -22.53 8.63 6.07
CA LEU A 7 -22.08 8.97 4.72
C LEU A 7 -20.89 9.96 4.73
N GLN A 8 -20.93 10.95 5.63
CA GLN A 8 -19.81 11.87 5.81
C GLN A 8 -18.55 11.16 6.30
N ASN A 9 -18.67 10.26 7.27
CA ASN A 9 -17.54 9.46 7.76
C ASN A 9 -16.94 8.60 6.64
N LEU A 10 -17.76 7.90 5.86
CA LEU A 10 -17.30 7.08 4.75
C LEU A 10 -16.54 7.90 3.69
N ARG A 11 -17.05 9.08 3.34
CA ARG A 11 -16.38 9.97 2.40
C ARG A 11 -15.05 10.50 2.94
N SER A 12 -14.98 10.79 4.23
CA SER A 12 -13.73 11.21 4.87
C SER A 12 -12.71 10.07 4.96
N ILE A 13 -13.16 8.85 5.25
CA ILE A 13 -12.30 7.65 5.24
C ILE A 13 -11.73 7.47 3.83
N ALA A 14 -12.58 7.48 2.79
CA ALA A 14 -12.12 7.34 1.41
C ALA A 14 -11.08 8.43 1.05
N PHE A 15 -11.31 9.67 1.39
CA PHE A 15 -10.39 10.76 1.12
C PHE A 15 -9.02 10.55 1.78
N ILE A 16 -9.01 10.18 3.05
CA ILE A 16 -7.76 9.95 3.82
C ILE A 16 -7.01 8.73 3.27
N VAL A 17 -7.71 7.62 3.04
CA VAL A 17 -7.11 6.42 2.42
C VAL A 17 -6.52 6.75 1.05
N GLY A 18 -7.21 7.55 0.25
CA GLY A 18 -6.73 7.99 -1.06
C GLY A 18 -5.43 8.78 -0.97
N ILE A 19 -5.28 9.68 0.00
CA ILE A 19 -4.02 10.41 0.24
C ILE A 19 -2.89 9.45 0.59
N PHE A 20 -3.13 8.51 1.50
CA PHE A 20 -2.12 7.52 1.88
C PHE A 20 -1.71 6.64 0.70
N LEU A 21 -2.67 6.21 -0.15
CA LEU A 21 -2.36 5.46 -1.36
C LEU A 21 -1.51 6.26 -2.35
N LEU A 22 -1.76 7.57 -2.53
CA LEU A 22 -0.93 8.42 -3.39
C LEU A 22 0.50 8.54 -2.84
N LEU A 23 0.66 8.82 -1.56
CA LEU A 23 1.98 8.90 -0.94
C LEU A 23 2.72 7.55 -1.05
N PHE A 24 2.01 6.46 -0.85
CA PHE A 24 2.55 5.12 -0.92
C PHE A 24 2.95 4.73 -2.35
N SER A 25 2.17 5.15 -3.34
CA SER A 25 2.51 4.92 -4.75
C SER A 25 3.83 5.58 -5.13
N LEU A 26 4.09 6.79 -4.64
CA LEU A 26 5.37 7.48 -4.88
C LEU A 26 6.56 6.68 -4.32
N ALA A 27 6.39 6.01 -3.19
CA ALA A 27 7.43 5.16 -2.63
C ALA A 27 7.80 3.98 -3.54
N MET A 28 6.87 3.48 -4.37
CA MET A 28 7.14 2.41 -5.34
C MET A 28 8.09 2.83 -6.47
N LEU A 29 8.27 4.13 -6.70
CA LEU A 29 9.21 4.62 -7.71
C LEU A 29 10.66 4.36 -7.32
N ILE A 30 10.97 4.32 -6.02
CA ILE A 30 12.33 4.07 -5.54
C ILE A 30 12.83 2.69 -5.98
N PRO A 31 12.15 1.56 -5.67
CA PRO A 31 12.56 0.25 -6.17
C PRO A 31 12.46 0.12 -7.70
N ALA A 32 11.52 0.83 -8.35
CA ALA A 32 11.45 0.87 -9.80
C ALA A 32 12.74 1.44 -10.42
N ILE A 33 13.21 2.57 -9.90
CA ILE A 33 14.44 3.20 -10.33
C ILE A 33 15.64 2.29 -10.04
N THR A 34 15.71 1.68 -8.87
CA THR A 34 16.78 0.75 -8.48
C THR A 34 16.87 -0.42 -9.45
N ASN A 35 15.75 -1.07 -9.76
CA ASN A 35 15.71 -2.18 -10.72
C ASN A 35 16.13 -1.72 -12.11
N LYS A 36 15.70 -0.55 -12.56
CA LYS A 36 16.10 0.00 -13.86
C LYS A 36 17.61 0.22 -13.96
N TYR A 37 18.22 0.78 -12.91
CA TYR A 37 19.67 1.00 -12.89
C TYR A 37 20.48 -0.28 -12.90
N LEU A 38 19.99 -1.32 -12.25
CA LEU A 38 20.65 -2.62 -12.13
C LEU A 38 20.23 -3.62 -13.22
N SER A 39 19.52 -3.15 -14.26
CA SER A 39 19.06 -3.97 -15.40
C SER A 39 18.11 -5.12 -15.04
N TYR A 40 17.34 -4.95 -13.97
CA TYR A 40 16.25 -5.85 -13.58
C TYR A 40 14.89 -5.34 -14.07
N GLU A 41 13.85 -6.19 -13.97
CA GLU A 41 12.48 -5.83 -14.34
C GLU A 41 11.93 -4.71 -13.45
N TRP A 42 11.85 -3.50 -13.99
CA TRP A 42 11.33 -2.32 -13.30
C TRP A 42 9.85 -2.06 -13.58
N LYS A 43 9.32 -2.67 -14.66
CA LYS A 43 7.93 -2.49 -15.12
C LYS A 43 6.90 -2.95 -14.08
N ASN A 44 7.23 -3.96 -13.29
CA ASN A 44 6.39 -4.49 -12.22
C ASN A 44 6.06 -3.41 -11.17
N PHE A 45 7.07 -2.65 -10.76
CA PHE A 45 6.90 -1.52 -9.84
C PHE A 45 6.18 -0.34 -10.48
N LEU A 46 6.43 -0.08 -11.76
CA LEU A 46 5.73 0.97 -12.50
C LEU A 46 4.22 0.64 -12.64
N ALA A 47 3.89 -0.60 -12.93
CA ALA A 47 2.50 -1.07 -12.96
C ALA A 47 1.84 -0.90 -11.58
N GLY A 48 2.53 -1.32 -10.51
CA GLY A 48 2.09 -1.10 -9.13
C GLY A 48 1.85 0.38 -8.82
N PHE A 49 2.78 1.25 -9.21
CA PHE A 49 2.64 2.70 -9.08
C PHE A 49 1.39 3.23 -9.78
N ILE A 50 1.18 2.89 -11.06
CA ILE A 50 0.05 3.38 -11.86
C ILE A 50 -1.27 2.92 -11.22
N ILE A 51 -1.40 1.65 -10.87
CA ILE A 51 -2.62 1.09 -10.28
C ILE A 51 -2.91 1.74 -8.93
N THR A 52 -1.91 1.87 -8.07
CA THR A 52 -2.08 2.46 -6.73
C THR A 52 -2.37 3.96 -6.82
N CYS A 53 -1.68 4.68 -7.71
CA CYS A 53 -1.88 6.11 -7.93
C CYS A 53 -3.28 6.41 -8.48
N THR A 54 -3.73 5.68 -9.50
CA THR A 54 -5.08 5.84 -10.06
C THR A 54 -6.17 5.51 -9.05
N SER A 55 -5.99 4.44 -8.28
CA SER A 55 -6.92 4.08 -7.21
C SER A 55 -6.97 5.15 -6.13
N GLY A 56 -5.82 5.66 -5.68
CA GLY A 56 -5.74 6.75 -4.71
C GLY A 56 -6.43 8.02 -5.21
N ALA A 57 -6.24 8.39 -6.48
CA ALA A 57 -6.93 9.53 -7.10
C ALA A 57 -8.45 9.33 -7.12
N ILE A 58 -8.93 8.14 -7.48
CA ILE A 58 -10.37 7.81 -7.46
C ILE A 58 -10.93 7.94 -6.04
N PHE A 59 -10.23 7.40 -5.03
CA PHE A 59 -10.65 7.51 -3.63
C PHE A 59 -10.74 8.97 -3.16
N ILE A 60 -9.81 9.83 -3.58
CA ILE A 60 -9.86 11.28 -3.28
C ILE A 60 -11.05 11.94 -3.96
N LEU A 61 -11.30 11.63 -5.24
CA LEU A 61 -12.42 12.22 -6.00
C LEU A 61 -13.80 11.82 -5.42
N LEU A 62 -13.93 10.58 -4.94
CA LEU A 62 -15.14 10.07 -4.29
C LEU A 62 -15.26 10.55 -2.84
N GLY A 63 -14.13 10.85 -2.22
CA GLY A 63 -14.02 11.31 -0.85
C GLY A 63 -14.32 12.81 -0.69
N LYS A 64 -14.49 13.23 0.53
CA LYS A 64 -14.55 14.64 0.92
C LYS A 64 -14.11 14.77 2.36
N LEU A 65 -13.09 15.57 2.62
CA LEU A 65 -12.67 15.83 3.98
C LEU A 65 -13.77 16.59 4.73
N SER A 66 -14.30 15.97 5.78
CA SER A 66 -15.31 16.56 6.66
C SER A 66 -15.01 16.15 8.11
N ARG A 67 -15.68 16.78 9.06
CA ARG A 67 -15.53 16.39 10.46
C ARG A 67 -15.95 14.94 10.66
N LEU A 68 -15.04 14.17 11.27
CA LEU A 68 -15.33 12.81 11.71
C LEU A 68 -16.22 12.82 12.94
N HIS A 69 -17.22 11.99 12.93
CA HIS A 69 -18.19 11.89 14.02
C HIS A 69 -18.03 10.58 14.76
N GLY A 70 -17.52 10.69 15.99
CA GLY A 70 -17.40 9.57 16.94
C GLY A 70 -16.09 8.77 16.83
N MET A 71 -15.69 8.18 17.95
CA MET A 71 -14.50 7.33 18.06
C MET A 71 -14.49 6.14 17.06
N PRO A 72 -15.62 5.48 16.74
CA PRO A 72 -15.61 4.41 15.75
C PRO A 72 -15.10 4.83 14.37
N ALA A 73 -15.27 6.10 13.97
CA ALA A 73 -14.78 6.60 12.68
C ALA A 73 -13.25 6.67 12.64
N ILE A 74 -12.61 6.99 13.76
CA ILE A 74 -11.15 7.05 13.87
C ILE A 74 -10.56 5.64 13.72
N PHE A 75 -11.09 4.66 14.43
CA PHE A 75 -10.67 3.26 14.30
C PHE A 75 -10.90 2.72 12.88
N ALA A 76 -12.02 3.09 12.25
CA ALA A 76 -12.30 2.68 10.87
C ALA A 76 -11.29 3.26 9.88
N ILE A 77 -10.84 4.51 10.03
CA ILE A 77 -9.80 5.10 9.18
C ILE A 77 -8.52 4.28 9.29
N THR A 78 -8.03 4.05 10.50
CA THR A 78 -6.79 3.29 10.71
C THR A 78 -6.89 1.91 10.09
N SER A 79 -7.95 1.15 10.40
CA SER A 79 -8.15 -0.20 9.87
C SER A 79 -8.26 -0.23 8.34
N CYS A 80 -9.07 0.67 7.76
CA CYS A 80 -9.22 0.76 6.29
C CYS A 80 -7.91 1.15 5.61
N THR A 81 -7.13 2.06 6.20
CA THR A 81 -5.83 2.45 5.65
C THR A 81 -4.85 1.28 5.66
N TRP A 82 -4.74 0.55 6.77
CA TRP A 82 -3.88 -0.62 6.85
C TRP A 82 -4.25 -1.70 5.83
N ILE A 83 -5.53 -2.01 5.71
CA ILE A 83 -6.03 -2.99 4.74
C ILE A 83 -5.73 -2.50 3.31
N ALA A 84 -6.06 -1.26 2.98
CA ALA A 84 -5.83 -0.70 1.65
C ALA A 84 -4.33 -0.71 1.30
N LEU A 85 -3.46 -0.22 2.19
CA LEU A 85 -2.02 -0.22 1.96
C LEU A 85 -1.49 -1.65 1.73
N SER A 86 -1.93 -2.62 2.52
CA SER A 86 -1.51 -4.02 2.35
C SER A 86 -1.92 -4.59 0.99
N LEU A 87 -3.16 -4.33 0.55
CA LEU A 87 -3.66 -4.81 -0.73
C LEU A 87 -2.89 -4.22 -1.92
N PHE A 88 -2.62 -2.92 -1.89
CA PHE A 88 -1.93 -2.25 -3.00
C PHE A 88 -0.42 -2.47 -2.97
N ALA A 89 0.21 -2.57 -1.80
CA ALA A 89 1.63 -2.86 -1.67
C ALA A 89 2.01 -4.29 -2.12
N ALA A 90 1.04 -5.20 -2.19
CA ALA A 90 1.23 -6.55 -2.71
C ALA A 90 1.38 -6.58 -4.25
N ILE A 91 0.93 -5.55 -4.97
CA ILE A 91 0.90 -5.55 -6.43
C ILE A 91 2.28 -5.75 -7.07
N PRO A 92 3.36 -5.07 -6.65
CA PRO A 92 4.69 -5.34 -7.20
C PRO A 92 5.17 -6.77 -7.02
N PHE A 93 4.90 -7.39 -5.87
CA PHE A 93 5.23 -8.80 -5.61
C PHE A 93 4.43 -9.75 -6.50
N TYR A 94 3.15 -9.45 -6.72
CA TYR A 94 2.29 -10.23 -7.62
C TYR A 94 2.81 -10.23 -9.06
N PHE A 95 3.21 -9.07 -9.55
CA PHE A 95 3.81 -8.96 -10.90
C PHE A 95 5.21 -9.58 -10.98
N ASP A 96 5.86 -9.82 -9.85
CA ASP A 96 7.15 -10.53 -9.78
C ASP A 96 6.98 -12.06 -9.59
N ASN A 97 5.90 -12.61 -10.10
CA ASN A 97 5.55 -14.04 -10.16
C ASN A 97 5.15 -14.70 -8.82
N LEU A 98 4.80 -13.94 -7.80
CA LEU A 98 4.17 -14.51 -6.60
C LEU A 98 2.67 -14.71 -6.83
N SER A 99 2.08 -15.68 -6.14
CA SER A 99 0.62 -15.71 -6.00
C SER A 99 0.17 -14.45 -5.24
N TYR A 100 -1.05 -13.96 -5.49
CA TYR A 100 -1.52 -12.76 -4.78
C TYR A 100 -1.62 -12.97 -3.27
N VAL A 101 -1.93 -14.18 -2.82
CA VAL A 101 -1.97 -14.53 -1.40
C VAL A 101 -0.58 -14.46 -0.77
N ASP A 102 0.43 -14.97 -1.47
CA ASP A 102 1.81 -14.91 -1.05
C ASP A 102 2.34 -13.46 -1.03
N ALA A 103 1.99 -12.68 -2.05
CA ALA A 103 2.30 -11.25 -2.13
C ALA A 103 1.68 -10.47 -0.96
N LEU A 104 0.43 -10.78 -0.59
CA LEU A 104 -0.21 -10.22 0.60
C LEU A 104 0.50 -10.62 1.88
N PHE A 105 0.90 -11.89 2.01
CA PHE A 105 1.64 -12.37 3.17
C PHE A 105 2.95 -11.58 3.35
N GLU A 106 3.75 -11.44 2.28
CA GLU A 106 4.99 -10.65 2.31
C GLU A 106 4.74 -9.20 2.71
N THR A 107 3.69 -8.59 2.16
CA THR A 107 3.33 -7.20 2.43
C THR A 107 2.88 -7.00 3.87
N ILE A 108 1.96 -7.83 4.35
CA ILE A 108 1.46 -7.76 5.73
C ILE A 108 2.61 -8.00 6.71
N SER A 109 3.44 -9.01 6.46
CA SER A 109 4.63 -9.30 7.26
C SER A 109 5.60 -8.11 7.28
N GLY A 110 5.77 -7.41 6.16
CA GLY A 110 6.58 -6.20 6.07
C GLY A 110 5.99 -5.07 6.89
N ILE A 111 4.76 -4.66 6.60
CA ILE A 111 4.10 -3.51 7.26
C ILE A 111 3.91 -3.74 8.76
N THR A 112 3.61 -4.95 9.19
CA THR A 112 3.49 -5.30 10.62
C THR A 112 4.86 -5.53 11.30
N THR A 113 5.94 -5.38 10.56
CA THR A 113 7.32 -5.60 11.05
C THR A 113 7.59 -6.99 11.60
N THR A 114 6.77 -7.97 11.22
CA THR A 114 6.91 -9.37 11.67
C THR A 114 8.16 -10.03 11.11
N GLY A 115 8.56 -9.71 9.89
CA GLY A 115 9.77 -10.22 9.26
C GLY A 115 9.68 -11.64 8.70
N ALA A 116 8.53 -12.28 8.78
CA ALA A 116 8.31 -13.59 8.16
C ALA A 116 8.35 -13.47 6.63
N THR A 117 8.82 -14.51 5.96
CA THR A 117 8.92 -14.54 4.49
C THR A 117 8.62 -15.93 3.94
N ILE A 118 8.04 -15.95 2.75
CA ILE A 118 7.83 -17.16 1.95
C ILE A 118 9.00 -17.40 0.98
N PHE A 119 9.89 -16.42 0.78
CA PHE A 119 11.04 -16.60 -0.09
C PHE A 119 12.02 -17.59 0.50
N ASN A 120 12.23 -18.73 -0.18
CA ASN A 120 13.23 -19.71 0.22
C ASN A 120 14.66 -19.21 -0.01
N ASP A 121 14.84 -18.48 -1.14
CA ASP A 121 16.14 -17.91 -1.56
C ASP A 121 16.01 -16.38 -1.68
N ILE A 122 16.11 -15.67 -0.57
CA ILE A 122 15.98 -14.21 -0.54
C ILE A 122 17.05 -13.54 -1.43
N GLU A 123 18.26 -14.11 -1.45
CA GLU A 123 19.41 -13.57 -2.18
C GLU A 123 19.22 -13.59 -3.72
N LYS A 124 18.31 -14.43 -4.23
CA LYS A 124 17.99 -14.52 -5.66
C LYS A 124 16.93 -13.52 -6.11
N GLN A 125 16.30 -12.80 -5.18
CA GLN A 125 15.29 -11.81 -5.52
C GLN A 125 15.90 -10.56 -6.14
N SER A 126 15.13 -9.86 -6.96
CA SER A 126 15.61 -8.60 -7.54
C SER A 126 15.90 -7.55 -6.46
N PRO A 127 16.90 -6.70 -6.65
CA PRO A 127 17.24 -5.65 -5.67
C PRO A 127 16.05 -4.74 -5.34
N GLY A 128 15.18 -4.48 -6.30
CA GLY A 128 13.95 -3.71 -6.07
C GLY A 128 12.98 -4.40 -5.13
N ILE A 129 12.80 -5.71 -5.24
CA ILE A 129 11.96 -6.51 -4.32
C ILE A 129 12.52 -6.48 -2.91
N LEU A 130 13.83 -6.66 -2.76
CA LEU A 130 14.49 -6.58 -1.45
C LEU A 130 14.37 -5.20 -0.83
N LEU A 131 14.57 -4.16 -1.64
CA LEU A 131 14.41 -2.77 -1.22
C LEU A 131 12.96 -2.47 -0.83
N TRP A 132 11.99 -2.94 -1.62
CA TRP A 132 10.57 -2.77 -1.32
C TRP A 132 10.17 -3.41 0.00
N ARG A 133 10.64 -4.64 0.27
CA ARG A 133 10.46 -5.29 1.58
C ARG A 133 11.04 -4.46 2.72
N ALA A 134 12.29 -3.98 2.57
CA ALA A 134 12.93 -3.15 3.58
C ALA A 134 12.17 -1.84 3.83
N MET A 135 11.64 -1.22 2.77
CA MET A 135 10.82 -0.01 2.87
C MET A 135 9.49 -0.28 3.59
N LEU A 136 8.83 -1.42 3.32
CA LEU A 136 7.61 -1.81 4.02
C LEU A 136 7.85 -1.96 5.52
N HIS A 137 8.95 -2.61 5.92
CA HIS A 137 9.36 -2.70 7.34
C HIS A 137 9.60 -1.31 7.94
N GLY A 138 10.34 -0.45 7.25
CA GLY A 138 10.60 0.91 7.72
C GLY A 138 9.33 1.76 7.88
N MET A 139 8.41 1.66 6.92
CA MET A 139 7.12 2.37 6.99
C MET A 139 6.22 1.83 8.10
N GLY A 140 6.25 0.51 8.35
CA GLY A 140 5.49 -0.11 9.44
C GLY A 140 5.93 0.35 10.84
N VAL A 141 7.20 0.70 11.01
CA VAL A 141 7.70 1.27 12.28
C VAL A 141 7.20 2.70 12.51
N LEU A 142 6.91 3.45 11.42
CA LEU A 142 6.52 4.85 11.49
C LEU A 142 5.01 5.07 11.66
N VAL A 143 4.19 4.04 11.44
CA VAL A 143 2.72 4.08 11.49
C VAL A 143 2.20 3.43 12.77
#